data_9559189ab87d44a8fedec93de3d6038c
#
_entry.id   9559189ab87d44a8fedec93de3d6038c
#
_cell.length_a   1.000
_cell.length_b   1.000
_cell.length_c   1.000
_cell.angle_alpha   90.00
_cell.angle_beta   90.00
_cell.angle_gamma   90.00
#
_symmetry.space_group_name_H-M   'P 1'
#
loop_
_entity.id
_entity.type
_entity.pdbx_description
1 polymer ?
#
loop_
_entity_poly.entity_id
_entity_poly.type
_entity_poly.pdbx_seq_one_letter_code
_entity_poly.pdbx_strand_id
1 'polypeptide(L)' 'MATDHELWAIALTVEKDHGSEGPRHIAERIGGAAIAGEWDAVALWRAVAAKYDLLRQGVSARS' A
#
# COMPACT_ATOMS: atom_id res chain seq x y z
N MET A 1 13.49 6.28 -6.39
CA MET A 1 12.78 5.08 -5.89
C MET A 1 12.54 5.22 -4.39
N ALA A 2 11.38 4.84 -3.91
CA ALA A 2 11.06 4.96 -2.49
C ALA A 2 11.89 3.99 -1.65
N THR A 3 12.37 4.46 -0.50
CA THR A 3 13.10 3.61 0.45
C THR A 3 12.11 2.70 1.19
N ASP A 4 12.63 1.67 1.83
CA ASP A 4 11.82 0.78 2.67
C ASP A 4 11.08 1.56 3.75
N HIS A 5 11.75 2.52 4.37
CA HIS A 5 11.15 3.39 5.38
C HIS A 5 9.97 4.20 4.82
N GLU A 6 10.13 4.74 3.62
CA GLU A 6 9.05 5.49 2.97
C GLU A 6 7.86 4.60 2.63
N LEU A 7 8.12 3.38 2.19
CA LEU A 7 7.04 2.42 1.89
C LEU A 7 6.25 2.09 3.16
N TRP A 8 6.93 1.87 4.28
CA TRP A 8 6.27 1.64 5.57
C TRP A 8 5.44 2.84 6.00
N ALA A 9 5.97 4.06 5.80
CA ALA A 9 5.26 5.29 6.14
C ALA A 9 3.96 5.42 5.34
N ILE A 10 4.01 5.11 4.04
CA ILE A 10 2.83 5.15 3.18
C ILE A 10 1.80 4.09 3.63
N ALA A 11 2.26 2.88 3.91
CA ALA A 11 1.38 1.80 4.35
C ALA A 11 0.67 2.16 5.66
N LEU A 12 1.40 2.74 6.62
CA LEU A 12 0.82 3.18 7.88
C LEU A 12 -0.20 4.31 7.68
N THR A 13 0.08 5.23 6.77
CA THR A 13 -0.85 6.31 6.43
C THR A 13 -2.14 5.76 5.83
N VAL A 14 -2.02 4.80 4.91
CA VAL A 14 -3.19 4.15 4.31
C VAL A 14 -4.03 3.46 5.40
N GLU A 15 -3.39 2.74 6.29
CA GLU A 15 -4.08 2.04 7.39
C GLU A 15 -4.79 3.05 8.29
N LYS A 16 -4.13 4.14 8.63
CA LYS A 16 -4.70 5.18 9.49
C LYS A 16 -5.90 5.87 8.84
N ASP A 17 -5.79 6.21 7.54
CA ASP A 17 -6.80 7.01 6.86
C ASP A 17 -7.96 6.18 6.31
N HIS A 18 -7.71 4.91 5.96
CA HIS A 18 -8.69 4.07 5.28
C HIS A 18 -9.09 2.83 6.07
N GLY A 19 -8.32 2.43 7.06
CA GLY A 19 -8.64 1.27 7.89
C GLY A 19 -8.93 0.02 7.05
N SER A 20 -10.11 -0.57 7.23
CA SER A 20 -10.51 -1.78 6.51
C SER A 20 -10.64 -1.57 4.99
N GLU A 21 -10.73 -0.33 4.53
CA GLU A 21 -10.78 0.02 3.11
C GLU A 21 -9.39 0.20 2.49
N GLY A 22 -8.33 0.01 3.27
CA GLY A 22 -6.97 0.18 2.81
C GLY A 22 -6.61 -0.64 1.58
N PRO A 23 -6.91 -1.97 1.57
CA PRO A 23 -6.62 -2.80 0.40
C PRO A 23 -7.32 -2.31 -0.87
N ARG A 24 -8.55 -1.87 -0.74
CA ARG A 24 -9.34 -1.32 -1.84
C ARG A 24 -8.72 -0.02 -2.35
N HIS A 25 -8.32 0.86 -1.45
CA HIS A 25 -7.66 2.12 -1.81
C HIS A 25 -6.37 1.87 -2.60
N ILE A 26 -5.54 0.95 -2.12
CA ILE A 26 -4.30 0.59 -2.80
C ILE A 26 -4.59 0.02 -4.19
N ALA A 27 -5.57 -0.88 -4.30
CA ALA A 27 -5.95 -1.46 -5.59
C ALA A 27 -6.43 -0.40 -6.58
N GLU A 28 -7.19 0.58 -6.11
CA GLU A 28 -7.65 1.69 -6.95
C GLU A 28 -6.49 2.54 -7.44
N ARG A 29 -5.48 2.78 -6.59
CA ARG A 29 -4.28 3.51 -6.99
C ARG A 29 -3.49 2.78 -8.05
N ILE A 30 -3.34 1.46 -7.90
CA ILE A 30 -2.66 0.63 -8.88
C ILE A 30 -3.40 0.67 -10.22
N GLY A 31 -4.71 0.48 -10.19
CA GLY A 31 -5.54 0.49 -11.39
C GLY A 31 -5.48 1.82 -12.12
N GLY A 32 -5.61 2.94 -11.40
CA GLY A 32 -5.53 4.27 -11.96
C GLY A 32 -4.17 4.55 -12.60
N ALA A 33 -3.09 4.17 -11.92
CA ALA A 33 -1.74 4.36 -12.43
C ALA A 33 -1.50 3.50 -13.68
N ALA A 34 -2.00 2.27 -13.69
CA ALA A 34 -1.86 1.38 -14.85
C ALA A 34 -2.59 1.95 -16.08
N ILE A 35 -3.81 2.45 -15.88
CA ILE A 35 -4.59 3.06 -16.97
C ILE A 35 -3.87 4.28 -17.53
N ALA A 36 -3.25 5.07 -16.65
CA ALA A 36 -2.51 6.26 -17.05
C ALA A 36 -1.12 5.96 -17.63
N GLY A 37 -0.68 4.71 -17.59
CA GLY A 37 0.65 4.31 -18.04
C GLY A 37 1.77 4.74 -17.10
N GLU A 38 1.46 5.04 -15.87
CA GLU A 38 2.43 5.48 -14.86
C GLU A 38 3.01 4.27 -14.13
N TRP A 39 3.93 3.59 -14.81
CA TRP A 39 4.46 2.31 -14.32
C TRP A 39 5.29 2.44 -13.05
N ASP A 40 5.95 3.58 -12.85
CA ASP A 40 6.67 3.85 -11.59
C ASP A 40 5.70 3.91 -10.41
N ALA A 41 4.54 4.52 -10.62
CA ALA A 41 3.49 4.58 -9.61
C ALA A 41 2.90 3.20 -9.34
N VAL A 42 2.71 2.38 -10.39
CA VAL A 42 2.26 1.00 -10.23
C VAL A 42 3.24 0.23 -9.35
N ALA A 43 4.53 0.33 -9.64
CA ALA A 43 5.57 -0.36 -8.87
C ALA A 43 5.58 0.12 -7.42
N LEU A 44 5.46 1.42 -7.21
CA LEU A 44 5.41 2.01 -5.86
C LEU A 44 4.24 1.45 -5.05
N TRP A 45 3.04 1.50 -5.62
CA TRP A 45 1.84 1.07 -4.90
C TRP A 45 1.80 -0.44 -4.68
N ARG A 46 2.38 -1.23 -5.58
CA ARG A 46 2.52 -2.67 -5.37
C ARG A 46 3.47 -2.97 -4.21
N ALA A 47 4.55 -2.21 -4.09
CA ALA A 47 5.46 -2.33 -2.95
C ALA A 47 4.77 -1.91 -1.64
N VAL A 48 3.96 -0.85 -1.68
CA VAL A 48 3.15 -0.43 -0.54
C VAL A 48 2.17 -1.53 -0.14
N ALA A 49 1.54 -2.18 -1.12
CA ALA A 49 0.62 -3.29 -0.86
C ALA A 49 1.30 -4.43 -0.11
N ALA A 50 2.54 -4.76 -0.49
CA ALA A 50 3.31 -5.80 0.20
C ALA A 50 3.57 -5.43 1.65
N LYS A 51 3.95 -4.18 1.91
CA LYS A 51 4.17 -3.70 3.29
C LYS A 51 2.86 -3.68 4.09
N TYR A 52 1.78 -3.25 3.46
CA TYR A 52 0.47 -3.23 4.09
C TYR A 52 0.02 -4.63 4.52
N ASP A 53 0.26 -5.63 3.67
CA ASP A 53 -0.04 -7.03 4.00
C ASP A 53 0.74 -7.49 5.23
N LEU A 54 2.03 -7.17 5.29
CA LEU A 54 2.86 -7.51 6.44
C LEU A 54 2.36 -6.84 7.71
N LEU A 55 1.94 -5.59 7.62
CA LEU A 55 1.39 -4.83 8.73
C LEU A 55 0.13 -5.51 9.26
N ARG A 56 -0.78 -5.90 8.37
CA ARG A 56 -2.03 -6.56 8.75
C ARG A 56 -1.79 -7.95 9.33
N GLN A 57 -0.86 -8.71 8.77
CA GLN A 57 -0.49 -10.03 9.31
C GLN A 57 0.07 -9.90 10.73
N GLY A 58 0.90 -8.90 10.97
CA GLY A 58 1.42 -8.63 12.30
C GLY A 58 0.33 -8.34 13.33
N VAL A 59 -0.66 -7.54 12.93
CA VAL A 59 -1.81 -7.23 13.79
C VAL A 59 -2.64 -8.50 14.05
N SER A 60 -2.92 -9.28 12.99
CA SER A 60 -3.69 -10.52 13.12
C SER A 60 -2.99 -11.55 14.00
N ALA A 61 -1.67 -11.64 13.91
CA ALA A 61 -0.89 -12.60 14.70
C ALA A 61 -0.94 -12.28 16.21
N ARG A 62 -1.21 -11.05 16.58
CA ARG A 62 -1.29 -10.63 17.97
C ARG A 62 -2.67 -10.88 18.62
N SER A 63 -3.65 -10.99 17.79
CA SER A 63 -5.01 -11.25 18.27
C SER A 63 -5.31 -12.73 18.35
#